data_64b01f2bfbb506d6180956220c73a3cc
#
_entry.id   64b01f2bfbb506d6180956220c73a3cc
#
_cell.length_a   1.000
_cell.length_b   1.000
_cell.length_c   1.000
_cell.angle_alpha   90.00
_cell.angle_beta   90.00
_cell.angle_gamma   90.00
#
_symmetry.space_group_name_H-M   'P 1'
#
loop_
_entity.id
_entity.type
_entity.pdbx_description
1 polymer ?
#
loop_
_entity_poly.entity_id
_entity_poly.type
_entity_poly.pdbx_seq_one_letter_code
_entity_poly.pdbx_strand_id
1 'polypeptide(L)'
;VVVLCCIAATTFWILNALNKDNYNTIVDYPLQWDYDQENYVAVKPLPRSVQIQISGNGWDLLRKYFNISGPPFPILLAKPGAKNYILTADIKRELSEFITPTYLENILEDSLLFQIDPIIQATLVPYLDTASYSLDEHIELDGQVRFVPDKLEIKGPSSLVEAYQGRFPVSLNEKDIKNNFSAKIALELEDKIAALVQINPSTIQVDFKVLTFLEGNKRLKIKKLNFPKNVRLSNEELIPLLIYLVEESKAKDLADMEFEAVLDYKKRNRADSTLEVSLLSAPSYLKDIRIDPPQVKLRYE
;
A
#
# COMPACT_ATOMS: atom_id res chain seq x y z
N VAL A 1 -2.33 -61.10 40.85
CA VAL A 1 -3.76 -61.13 41.25
C VAL A 1 -4.20 -59.74 41.72
N VAL A 2 -3.57 -59.05 42.66
CA VAL A 2 -3.97 -57.79 43.27
C VAL A 2 -4.08 -56.67 42.14
N VAL A 3 -3.05 -56.56 41.30
CA VAL A 3 -3.05 -55.55 40.18
C VAL A 3 -4.21 -55.79 39.24
N LEU A 4 -4.51 -57.05 38.89
CA LEU A 4 -5.63 -57.39 37.98
C LEU A 4 -6.98 -57.02 38.62
N CYS A 5 -7.15 -57.27 39.92
CA CYS A 5 -8.36 -56.88 40.64
C CYS A 5 -8.52 -55.37 40.74
N CYS A 6 -7.45 -54.61 40.92
CA CYS A 6 -7.48 -53.14 40.90
C CYS A 6 -7.88 -52.61 39.49
N ILE A 7 -7.30 -53.16 38.42
CA ILE A 7 -7.66 -52.79 37.04
C ILE A 7 -9.13 -53.09 36.78
N ALA A 8 -9.62 -54.28 37.15
CA ALA A 8 -11.02 -54.66 36.97
C ALA A 8 -11.96 -53.74 37.75
N ALA A 9 -11.65 -53.41 38.99
CA ALA A 9 -12.44 -52.52 39.82
C ALA A 9 -12.48 -51.08 39.28
N THR A 10 -11.33 -50.53 38.83
CA THR A 10 -11.27 -49.19 38.24
C THR A 10 -12.01 -49.14 36.91
N THR A 11 -11.87 -50.16 36.05
CA THR A 11 -12.61 -50.24 34.79
C THR A 11 -14.12 -50.29 35.03
N PHE A 12 -14.58 -51.13 35.97
CA PHE A 12 -16.01 -51.22 36.31
C PHE A 12 -16.51 -49.87 36.88
N TRP A 13 -15.70 -49.20 37.71
CA TRP A 13 -16.07 -47.89 38.25
C TRP A 13 -16.18 -46.83 37.18
N ILE A 14 -15.22 -46.77 36.23
CA ILE A 14 -15.26 -45.84 35.06
C ILE A 14 -16.49 -46.12 34.20
N LEU A 15 -16.76 -47.36 33.85
CA LEU A 15 -17.92 -47.73 33.01
C LEU A 15 -19.23 -47.34 33.70
N ASN A 16 -19.35 -47.57 35.01
CA ASN A 16 -20.54 -47.17 35.77
C ASN A 16 -20.64 -45.64 35.93
N ALA A 17 -19.51 -44.94 36.10
CA ALA A 17 -19.51 -43.47 36.13
C ALA A 17 -19.97 -42.86 34.80
N LEU A 18 -19.43 -43.34 33.69
CA LEU A 18 -19.79 -42.87 32.34
C LEU A 18 -21.23 -43.22 31.95
N ASN A 19 -21.84 -44.21 32.57
CA ASN A 19 -23.25 -44.61 32.28
C ASN A 19 -24.28 -43.78 33.06
N LYS A 20 -23.85 -42.74 33.78
CA LYS A 20 -24.76 -41.82 34.47
C LYS A 20 -25.16 -40.71 33.50
N ASP A 21 -26.44 -40.28 33.63
CA ASP A 21 -26.98 -39.10 32.95
C ASP A 21 -26.70 -37.82 33.77
N ASN A 22 -26.89 -36.67 33.15
CA ASN A 22 -26.78 -35.35 33.78
C ASN A 22 -25.33 -34.84 34.00
N TYR A 23 -24.40 -35.25 33.17
CA TYR A 23 -23.12 -34.57 33.10
C TYR A 23 -23.22 -33.35 32.18
N ASN A 24 -22.47 -32.30 32.52
CA ASN A 24 -22.31 -31.10 31.70
C ASN A 24 -20.86 -30.95 31.29
N THR A 25 -20.60 -30.59 30.05
CA THR A 25 -19.26 -30.28 29.59
C THR A 25 -19.31 -29.24 28.48
N ILE A 26 -18.17 -28.57 28.28
CA ILE A 26 -17.94 -27.63 27.16
C ILE A 26 -17.11 -28.36 26.11
N VAL A 27 -17.52 -28.29 24.87
CA VAL A 27 -16.81 -28.91 23.73
C VAL A 27 -16.69 -27.93 22.59
N ASP A 28 -15.59 -28.02 21.84
CA ASP A 28 -15.39 -27.32 20.56
C ASP A 28 -16.02 -28.16 19.46
N TYR A 29 -17.28 -27.82 19.10
CA TYR A 29 -17.99 -28.57 18.09
C TYR A 29 -17.57 -28.16 16.67
N PRO A 30 -17.15 -29.11 15.79
CA PRO A 30 -16.63 -28.78 14.48
C PRO A 30 -17.74 -28.23 13.56
N LEU A 31 -17.37 -27.24 12.74
CA LEU A 31 -18.23 -26.58 11.78
C LEU A 31 -17.78 -26.91 10.35
N GLN A 32 -18.72 -27.05 9.45
CA GLN A 32 -18.50 -27.15 8.01
C GLN A 32 -19.29 -26.05 7.31
N TRP A 33 -18.58 -25.18 6.61
CA TRP A 33 -19.18 -24.09 5.86
C TRP A 33 -19.54 -24.58 4.46
N ASP A 34 -20.82 -24.43 4.09
CA ASP A 34 -21.35 -24.81 2.79
C ASP A 34 -21.89 -23.57 2.07
N TYR A 35 -21.21 -23.18 1.00
CA TYR A 35 -21.55 -22.04 0.17
C TYR A 35 -21.04 -22.26 -1.26
N ASP A 36 -21.53 -21.47 -2.21
CA ASP A 36 -21.12 -21.47 -3.61
C ASP A 36 -19.67 -21.01 -3.77
N GLN A 37 -18.74 -21.96 -3.81
CA GLN A 37 -17.30 -21.71 -3.97
C GLN A 37 -16.89 -21.33 -5.40
N GLU A 38 -17.78 -21.44 -6.38
CA GLU A 38 -17.50 -20.99 -7.75
C GLU A 38 -17.60 -19.46 -7.87
N ASN A 39 -18.56 -18.88 -7.16
CA ASN A 39 -18.84 -17.44 -7.22
C ASN A 39 -18.39 -16.66 -5.99
N TYR A 40 -18.00 -17.33 -4.92
CA TYR A 40 -17.59 -16.72 -3.66
C TYR A 40 -16.32 -17.34 -3.11
N VAL A 41 -15.54 -16.56 -2.37
CA VAL A 41 -14.32 -17.03 -1.72
C VAL A 41 -14.16 -16.43 -0.33
N ALA A 42 -13.69 -17.23 0.61
CA ALA A 42 -13.38 -16.76 1.96
C ALA A 42 -12.09 -15.94 1.93
N VAL A 43 -12.19 -14.68 2.35
CA VAL A 43 -11.05 -13.73 2.44
C VAL A 43 -10.25 -13.95 3.71
N LYS A 44 -10.91 -14.41 4.78
CA LYS A 44 -10.29 -14.77 6.05
C LYS A 44 -10.58 -16.22 6.38
N PRO A 45 -9.72 -16.89 7.18
CA PRO A 45 -9.99 -18.24 7.67
C PRO A 45 -11.35 -18.28 8.37
N LEU A 46 -12.19 -19.22 7.95
CA LEU A 46 -13.50 -19.44 8.55
C LEU A 46 -13.35 -20.13 9.92
N PRO A 47 -14.22 -19.83 10.90
CA PRO A 47 -14.28 -20.56 12.17
C PRO A 47 -14.42 -22.06 11.93
N ARG A 48 -13.56 -22.86 12.54
CA ARG A 48 -13.55 -24.31 12.39
C ARG A 48 -14.41 -25.03 13.39
N SER A 49 -14.72 -24.39 14.52
CA SER A 49 -15.52 -24.92 15.60
C SER A 49 -16.29 -23.81 16.31
N VAL A 50 -17.28 -24.18 17.08
CA VAL A 50 -18.02 -23.33 18.00
C VAL A 50 -18.03 -23.96 19.40
N GLN A 51 -17.84 -23.16 20.42
CA GLN A 51 -17.88 -23.63 21.80
C GLN A 51 -19.31 -23.77 22.30
N ILE A 52 -19.68 -25.00 22.63
CA ILE A 52 -21.01 -25.30 23.12
C ILE A 52 -20.95 -26.00 24.48
N GLN A 53 -21.89 -25.66 25.34
CA GLN A 53 -22.14 -26.37 26.57
C GLN A 53 -23.22 -27.40 26.33
N ILE A 54 -22.92 -28.66 26.58
CA ILE A 54 -23.83 -29.78 26.35
C ILE A 54 -24.01 -30.61 27.62
N SER A 55 -25.20 -31.22 27.76
CA SER A 55 -25.50 -32.15 28.81
C SER A 55 -25.96 -33.48 28.27
N GLY A 56 -25.76 -34.56 29.05
CA GLY A 56 -26.17 -35.90 28.65
C GLY A 56 -25.46 -37.02 29.37
N ASN A 57 -25.54 -38.21 28.76
CA ASN A 57 -24.85 -39.40 29.25
C ASN A 57 -23.32 -39.27 29.08
N GLY A 58 -22.57 -39.72 30.05
CA GLY A 58 -21.12 -39.57 30.05
C GLY A 58 -20.42 -40.16 28.82
N TRP A 59 -20.94 -41.27 28.26
CA TRP A 59 -20.40 -41.87 27.02
C TRP A 59 -20.58 -40.97 25.80
N ASP A 60 -21.75 -40.38 25.69
CA ASP A 60 -22.04 -39.48 24.56
C ASP A 60 -21.23 -38.18 24.63
N LEU A 61 -21.09 -37.63 25.83
CA LEU A 61 -20.24 -36.46 26.09
C LEU A 61 -18.75 -36.76 25.81
N LEU A 62 -18.25 -37.95 26.25
CA LEU A 62 -16.87 -38.34 25.98
C LEU A 62 -16.58 -38.46 24.48
N ARG A 63 -17.50 -39.08 23.70
CA ARG A 63 -17.37 -39.18 22.24
C ARG A 63 -17.34 -37.81 21.59
N LYS A 64 -18.18 -36.88 22.02
CA LYS A 64 -18.22 -35.51 21.47
C LYS A 64 -17.01 -34.69 21.90
N TYR A 65 -16.55 -34.84 23.13
CA TYR A 65 -15.35 -34.15 23.62
C TYR A 65 -14.09 -34.51 22.82
N PHE A 66 -13.94 -35.76 22.44
CA PHE A 66 -12.82 -36.22 21.60
C PHE A 66 -13.11 -36.16 20.09
N ASN A 67 -14.24 -35.63 19.65
CA ASN A 67 -14.68 -35.63 18.25
C ASN A 67 -14.60 -36.99 17.55
N ILE A 68 -14.81 -38.10 18.30
CA ILE A 68 -14.63 -39.46 17.80
C ILE A 68 -15.78 -39.89 16.87
N SER A 69 -16.94 -39.24 16.91
CA SER A 69 -18.16 -39.81 16.28
C SER A 69 -19.21 -38.76 15.93
N GLY A 70 -18.89 -37.77 15.15
CA GLY A 70 -19.92 -36.89 14.61
C GLY A 70 -19.45 -36.14 13.39
N PRO A 71 -20.29 -36.03 12.36
CA PRO A 71 -19.99 -35.14 11.26
C PRO A 71 -19.94 -33.70 11.78
N PRO A 72 -19.17 -32.82 11.14
CA PRO A 72 -19.21 -31.40 11.46
C PRO A 72 -20.59 -30.83 11.20
N PHE A 73 -21.00 -29.82 11.97
CA PHE A 73 -22.29 -29.15 11.78
C PHE A 73 -22.24 -28.28 10.50
N PRO A 74 -23.13 -28.54 9.52
CA PRO A 74 -23.14 -27.79 8.28
C PRO A 74 -23.81 -26.41 8.48
N ILE A 75 -23.07 -25.34 8.14
CA ILE A 75 -23.60 -23.99 8.08
C ILE A 75 -23.84 -23.63 6.62
N LEU A 76 -25.10 -23.64 6.20
CA LEU A 76 -25.50 -23.34 4.83
C LEU A 76 -25.64 -21.83 4.63
N LEU A 77 -24.84 -21.25 3.73
CA LEU A 77 -24.88 -19.83 3.37
C LEU A 77 -25.43 -19.66 1.94
N ALA A 78 -26.71 -19.34 1.84
CA ALA A 78 -27.33 -19.07 0.53
C ALA A 78 -26.84 -17.78 -0.13
N LYS A 79 -26.45 -16.78 0.66
CA LYS A 79 -25.93 -15.48 0.20
C LYS A 79 -24.76 -15.04 1.09
N PRO A 80 -23.57 -15.64 0.94
CA PRO A 80 -22.45 -15.44 1.86
C PRO A 80 -21.95 -13.98 1.90
N GLY A 81 -22.05 -13.22 0.80
CA GLY A 81 -21.62 -11.83 0.73
C GLY A 81 -22.59 -10.81 1.36
N ALA A 82 -23.79 -11.24 1.84
CA ALA A 82 -24.78 -10.32 2.39
C ALA A 82 -24.49 -9.92 3.83
N LYS A 83 -23.81 -10.76 4.59
CA LYS A 83 -23.46 -10.56 6.01
C LYS A 83 -22.06 -11.11 6.26
N ASN A 84 -21.39 -10.61 7.29
CA ASN A 84 -20.08 -11.07 7.74
C ASN A 84 -20.15 -11.77 9.11
N TYR A 85 -21.35 -12.10 9.57
CA TYR A 85 -21.61 -12.82 10.82
C TYR A 85 -22.89 -13.64 10.75
N ILE A 86 -22.97 -14.66 11.58
CA ILE A 86 -24.19 -15.38 11.92
C ILE A 86 -24.37 -15.29 13.43
N LEU A 87 -25.57 -14.95 13.87
CA LEU A 87 -25.91 -15.04 15.29
C LEU A 87 -26.05 -16.51 15.67
N THR A 88 -25.43 -16.91 16.77
CA THR A 88 -25.51 -18.30 17.26
C THR A 88 -26.93 -18.68 17.66
N ALA A 89 -27.75 -17.68 18.03
CA ALA A 89 -29.18 -17.85 18.28
C ALA A 89 -29.93 -18.37 17.04
N ASP A 90 -29.52 -17.98 15.82
CA ASP A 90 -30.16 -18.38 14.57
C ASP A 90 -29.95 -19.88 14.27
N ILE A 91 -28.79 -20.41 14.65
CA ILE A 91 -28.40 -21.81 14.41
C ILE A 91 -28.67 -22.72 15.63
N LYS A 92 -29.06 -22.15 16.78
CA LYS A 92 -29.21 -22.89 18.05
C LYS A 92 -30.17 -24.07 17.93
N ARG A 93 -31.32 -23.88 17.27
CA ARG A 93 -32.32 -24.94 17.10
C ARG A 93 -31.78 -26.09 16.25
N GLU A 94 -31.22 -25.79 15.09
CA GLU A 94 -30.69 -26.79 14.15
C GLU A 94 -29.51 -27.54 14.78
N LEU A 95 -28.62 -26.83 15.45
CA LEU A 95 -27.49 -27.41 16.17
C LEU A 95 -27.98 -28.32 17.32
N SER A 96 -29.02 -27.91 18.08
CA SER A 96 -29.61 -28.76 19.14
C SER A 96 -30.18 -30.07 18.61
N GLU A 97 -30.88 -30.04 17.48
CA GLU A 97 -31.39 -31.25 16.79
C GLU A 97 -30.26 -32.11 16.29
N PHE A 98 -29.21 -31.51 15.73
CA PHE A 98 -28.06 -32.20 15.13
C PHE A 98 -27.19 -32.94 16.15
N ILE A 99 -27.05 -32.43 17.38
CA ILE A 99 -26.20 -33.03 18.40
C ILE A 99 -26.88 -34.13 19.23
N THR A 100 -28.12 -34.46 18.92
CA THR A 100 -28.83 -35.56 19.59
C THR A 100 -27.96 -36.85 19.64
N PRO A 101 -27.93 -37.61 20.76
CA PRO A 101 -28.82 -37.61 21.91
C PRO A 101 -28.40 -36.68 23.07
N THR A 102 -27.36 -35.83 22.93
CA THR A 102 -26.99 -34.85 23.93
C THR A 102 -27.89 -33.63 23.83
N TYR A 103 -28.01 -32.86 24.94
CA TYR A 103 -28.81 -31.63 25.01
C TYR A 103 -27.91 -30.41 24.94
N LEU A 104 -28.26 -29.45 24.07
CA LEU A 104 -27.59 -28.15 23.99
C LEU A 104 -28.09 -27.22 25.09
N GLU A 105 -27.26 -26.94 26.05
CA GLU A 105 -27.56 -25.98 27.13
C GLU A 105 -27.32 -24.55 26.65
N ASN A 106 -26.13 -24.29 26.15
CA ASN A 106 -25.75 -22.97 25.69
C ASN A 106 -24.71 -23.02 24.56
N ILE A 107 -24.63 -21.92 23.77
CA ILE A 107 -23.55 -21.62 22.85
C ILE A 107 -22.78 -20.46 23.49
N LEU A 108 -21.46 -20.57 23.64
CA LEU A 108 -20.67 -19.59 24.38
C LEU A 108 -20.39 -18.32 23.60
N GLU A 109 -20.29 -18.45 22.29
CA GLU A 109 -20.14 -17.30 21.41
C GLU A 109 -21.53 -16.76 21.00
N ASP A 110 -21.69 -15.43 20.99
CA ASP A 110 -22.93 -14.79 20.55
C ASP A 110 -23.06 -14.77 19.02
N SER A 111 -21.93 -14.77 18.31
CA SER A 111 -21.88 -14.73 16.85
C SER A 111 -20.63 -15.39 16.30
N LEU A 112 -20.75 -15.98 15.11
CA LEU A 112 -19.65 -16.48 14.31
C LEU A 112 -19.31 -15.45 13.25
N LEU A 113 -18.10 -14.91 13.29
CA LEU A 113 -17.61 -13.93 12.33
C LEU A 113 -16.95 -14.63 11.15
N PHE A 114 -17.24 -14.18 9.94
CA PHE A 114 -16.61 -14.67 8.71
C PHE A 114 -16.52 -13.55 7.68
N GLN A 115 -15.70 -13.73 6.67
CA GLN A 115 -15.65 -12.82 5.52
C GLN A 115 -15.56 -13.66 4.26
N ILE A 116 -16.65 -13.68 3.50
CA ILE A 116 -16.79 -14.39 2.23
C ILE A 116 -17.27 -13.37 1.21
N ASP A 117 -16.48 -13.12 0.20
CA ASP A 117 -16.75 -12.11 -0.82
C ASP A 117 -17.12 -12.77 -2.15
N PRO A 118 -17.95 -12.12 -2.98
CA PRO A 118 -18.14 -12.52 -4.36
C PRO A 118 -16.84 -12.34 -5.13
N ILE A 119 -16.59 -13.27 -6.06
CA ILE A 119 -15.48 -13.18 -7.00
C ILE A 119 -15.91 -12.24 -8.12
N ILE A 120 -15.18 -11.14 -8.30
CA ILE A 120 -15.40 -10.17 -9.36
C ILE A 120 -14.19 -10.09 -10.30
N GLN A 121 -14.43 -9.60 -11.51
CA GLN A 121 -13.39 -9.22 -12.46
C GLN A 121 -13.50 -7.72 -12.72
N ALA A 122 -12.36 -7.03 -12.71
CA ALA A 122 -12.28 -5.60 -12.97
C ALA A 122 -11.09 -5.27 -13.87
N THR A 123 -11.15 -4.09 -14.49
CA THR A 123 -10.05 -3.53 -15.28
C THR A 123 -9.36 -2.45 -14.48
N LEU A 124 -8.03 -2.52 -14.37
CA LEU A 124 -7.19 -1.56 -13.67
C LEU A 124 -6.30 -0.80 -14.66
N VAL A 125 -6.07 0.47 -14.38
CA VAL A 125 -5.11 1.31 -15.12
C VAL A 125 -3.79 1.31 -14.36
N PRO A 126 -2.66 0.86 -14.96
CA PRO A 126 -1.36 0.88 -14.30
C PRO A 126 -0.89 2.33 -14.10
N TYR A 127 -0.22 2.59 -13.00
CA TYR A 127 0.49 3.84 -12.75
C TYR A 127 1.84 3.56 -12.10
N LEU A 128 2.81 4.44 -12.30
CA LEU A 128 4.13 4.28 -11.74
C LEU A 128 4.12 4.67 -10.25
N ASP A 129 4.56 3.76 -9.40
CA ASP A 129 4.75 4.06 -7.98
C ASP A 129 6.01 4.91 -7.79
N THR A 130 5.81 6.19 -7.47
CA THR A 130 6.90 7.17 -7.28
C THR A 130 7.81 6.86 -6.10
N ALA A 131 7.37 6.05 -5.14
CA ALA A 131 8.19 5.62 -4.02
C ALA A 131 9.16 4.48 -4.38
N SER A 132 8.89 3.78 -5.49
CA SER A 132 9.67 2.60 -5.92
C SER A 132 10.90 2.91 -6.76
N TYR A 133 11.09 4.16 -7.19
CA TYR A 133 12.24 4.54 -8.01
C TYR A 133 12.77 5.93 -7.66
N SER A 134 14.00 6.23 -8.05
CA SER A 134 14.55 7.58 -8.04
C SER A 134 15.22 7.91 -9.37
N LEU A 135 15.12 9.17 -9.77
CA LEU A 135 15.93 9.72 -10.84
C LEU A 135 17.23 10.24 -10.22
N ASP A 136 18.31 10.27 -11.03
CA ASP A 136 19.57 10.89 -10.61
C ASP A 136 19.39 12.42 -10.50
N GLU A 137 20.36 13.07 -9.85
CA GLU A 137 20.39 14.52 -9.71
C GLU A 137 20.36 15.18 -11.09
N HIS A 138 19.55 16.23 -11.22
CA HIS A 138 19.34 16.95 -12.48
C HIS A 138 18.71 16.15 -13.62
N ILE A 139 18.01 15.06 -13.30
CA ILE A 139 17.22 14.29 -14.26
C ILE A 139 15.72 14.46 -13.95
N GLU A 140 14.92 14.69 -14.98
CA GLU A 140 13.46 14.78 -14.89
C GLU A 140 12.78 13.88 -15.92
N LEU A 141 11.55 13.49 -15.64
CA LEU A 141 10.76 12.74 -16.63
C LEU A 141 10.35 13.64 -17.80
N ASP A 142 10.52 13.12 -19.03
CA ASP A 142 10.04 13.76 -20.26
C ASP A 142 8.66 13.20 -20.63
N GLY A 143 7.61 13.95 -20.26
CA GLY A 143 6.24 13.61 -20.60
C GLY A 143 5.65 12.50 -19.73
N GLN A 144 4.87 11.60 -20.36
CA GLN A 144 4.12 10.56 -19.67
C GLN A 144 4.80 9.22 -19.75
N VAL A 145 4.66 8.44 -18.66
CA VAL A 145 5.07 7.03 -18.64
C VAL A 145 4.10 6.21 -19.49
N ARG A 146 4.64 5.39 -20.38
CA ARG A 146 3.87 4.49 -21.24
C ARG A 146 3.88 3.09 -20.66
N PHE A 147 2.70 2.49 -20.58
CA PHE A 147 2.50 1.11 -20.17
C PHE A 147 1.96 0.27 -21.33
N VAL A 148 2.47 -0.96 -21.48
CA VAL A 148 1.96 -1.89 -22.48
C VAL A 148 1.78 -3.27 -21.83
N PRO A 149 0.52 -3.72 -21.68
CA PRO A 149 -0.72 -3.06 -22.04
C PRO A 149 -1.06 -1.84 -21.17
N ASP A 150 -1.93 -0.98 -21.63
CA ASP A 150 -2.43 0.21 -20.91
C ASP A 150 -3.51 -0.12 -19.87
N LYS A 151 -3.99 -1.38 -19.87
CA LYS A 151 -5.01 -1.89 -18.96
C LYS A 151 -4.64 -3.29 -18.50
N LEU A 152 -4.95 -3.59 -17.26
CA LEU A 152 -4.74 -4.87 -16.62
C LEU A 152 -6.10 -5.45 -16.20
N GLU A 153 -6.26 -6.75 -16.31
CA GLU A 153 -7.43 -7.45 -15.77
C GLU A 153 -7.08 -8.06 -14.41
N ILE A 154 -7.94 -7.83 -13.44
CA ILE A 154 -7.82 -8.43 -12.10
C ILE A 154 -9.08 -9.23 -11.79
N LYS A 155 -8.91 -10.41 -11.21
CA LYS A 155 -10.00 -11.29 -10.76
C LYS A 155 -9.74 -11.75 -9.32
N GLY A 156 -10.73 -11.61 -8.46
CA GLY A 156 -10.61 -12.02 -7.05
C GLY A 156 -11.78 -11.56 -6.20
N PRO A 157 -11.66 -11.68 -4.86
CA PRO A 157 -12.67 -11.20 -3.91
C PRO A 157 -12.95 -9.71 -4.09
N SER A 158 -14.22 -9.33 -4.05
CA SER A 158 -14.63 -7.93 -4.31
C SER A 158 -13.92 -6.92 -3.41
N SER A 159 -13.80 -7.20 -2.11
CA SER A 159 -13.12 -6.28 -1.18
C SER A 159 -11.65 -6.04 -1.52
N LEU A 160 -10.94 -7.06 -2.03
CA LEU A 160 -9.54 -6.93 -2.42
C LEU A 160 -9.38 -6.24 -3.78
N VAL A 161 -10.27 -6.53 -4.73
CA VAL A 161 -10.24 -5.91 -6.06
C VAL A 161 -10.63 -4.42 -5.98
N GLU A 162 -11.67 -4.08 -5.22
CA GLU A 162 -12.14 -2.71 -5.04
C GLU A 162 -11.14 -1.82 -4.28
N ALA A 163 -10.29 -2.42 -3.43
CA ALA A 163 -9.22 -1.71 -2.74
C ALA A 163 -8.24 -1.01 -3.69
N TYR A 164 -8.08 -1.52 -4.91
CA TYR A 164 -7.25 -0.89 -5.94
C TYR A 164 -7.87 0.37 -6.56
N GLN A 165 -9.16 0.62 -6.35
CA GLN A 165 -9.86 1.82 -6.86
C GLN A 165 -9.66 2.05 -8.38
N GLY A 166 -9.62 0.98 -9.15
CA GLY A 166 -9.43 1.02 -10.60
C GLY A 166 -8.00 1.29 -11.07
N ARG A 167 -7.00 1.35 -10.18
CA ARG A 167 -5.60 1.64 -10.50
C ARG A 167 -4.65 0.62 -9.88
N PHE A 168 -3.59 0.26 -10.60
CA PHE A 168 -2.58 -0.68 -10.12
C PHE A 168 -1.20 -0.03 -10.01
N PRO A 169 -0.53 -0.05 -8.84
CA PRO A 169 0.81 0.47 -8.68
C PRO A 169 1.84 -0.46 -9.34
N VAL A 170 2.69 0.10 -10.18
CA VAL A 170 3.81 -0.61 -10.79
C VAL A 170 5.10 -0.12 -10.14
N SER A 171 5.81 -1.02 -9.47
CA SER A 171 7.06 -0.73 -8.76
C SER A 171 8.25 -1.09 -9.65
N LEU A 172 9.15 -0.14 -9.87
CA LEU A 172 10.37 -0.37 -10.66
C LEU A 172 11.51 -0.97 -9.82
N ASN A 173 11.58 -0.60 -8.54
CA ASN A 173 12.67 -0.96 -7.63
C ASN A 173 14.07 -0.55 -8.15
N GLU A 174 14.14 0.57 -8.89
CA GLU A 174 15.35 1.10 -9.50
C GLU A 174 15.71 2.47 -8.89
N LYS A 175 17.02 2.70 -8.73
CA LYS A 175 17.52 3.96 -8.16
C LYS A 175 18.47 4.64 -9.13
N ASP A 176 18.53 5.99 -9.01
CA ASP A 176 19.47 6.85 -9.73
C ASP A 176 19.42 6.64 -11.25
N ILE A 177 18.21 6.60 -11.80
CA ILE A 177 17.97 6.42 -13.23
C ILE A 177 18.48 7.65 -13.98
N LYS A 178 19.41 7.44 -14.94
CA LYS A 178 20.08 8.48 -15.72
C LYS A 178 19.63 8.57 -17.16
N ASN A 179 19.09 7.48 -17.69
CA ASN A 179 18.76 7.35 -19.12
C ASN A 179 17.30 6.98 -19.30
N ASN A 180 16.84 7.06 -20.54
CA ASN A 180 15.53 6.55 -20.92
C ASN A 180 15.33 5.13 -20.40
N PHE A 181 14.19 4.87 -19.81
CA PHE A 181 13.86 3.58 -19.21
C PHE A 181 12.96 2.77 -20.13
N SER A 182 13.28 1.51 -20.31
CA SER A 182 12.47 0.56 -21.08
C SER A 182 12.71 -0.83 -20.52
N ALA A 183 11.77 -1.35 -19.75
CA ALA A 183 11.89 -2.68 -19.15
C ALA A 183 10.53 -3.37 -19.00
N LYS A 184 10.60 -4.71 -18.99
CA LYS A 184 9.44 -5.55 -18.68
C LYS A 184 9.46 -5.85 -17.18
N ILE A 185 8.43 -5.38 -16.49
CA ILE A 185 8.30 -5.46 -15.02
C ILE A 185 7.27 -6.52 -14.67
N ALA A 186 7.59 -7.37 -13.70
CA ALA A 186 6.63 -8.29 -13.10
C ALA A 186 5.68 -7.53 -12.19
N LEU A 187 4.39 -7.86 -12.27
CA LEU A 187 3.38 -7.28 -11.38
C LEU A 187 3.32 -8.10 -10.10
N GLU A 188 3.77 -7.51 -9.02
CA GLU A 188 3.84 -8.15 -7.71
C GLU A 188 2.58 -7.85 -6.92
N LEU A 189 1.96 -8.90 -6.39
CA LEU A 189 0.88 -8.82 -5.42
C LEU A 189 1.46 -9.16 -4.04
N GLU A 190 0.95 -8.55 -2.99
CA GLU A 190 1.31 -8.95 -1.63
C GLU A 190 1.00 -10.43 -1.41
N ASP A 191 1.87 -11.17 -0.70
CA ASP A 191 1.74 -12.63 -0.48
C ASP A 191 0.36 -13.06 0.02
N LYS A 192 -0.26 -12.25 0.89
CA LYS A 192 -1.59 -12.51 1.44
C LYS A 192 -2.70 -12.39 0.39
N ILE A 193 -2.50 -11.57 -0.61
CA ILE A 193 -3.45 -11.28 -1.69
C ILE A 193 -3.21 -12.20 -2.87
N ALA A 194 -1.96 -12.54 -3.16
CA ALA A 194 -1.55 -13.35 -4.30
C ALA A 194 -2.22 -14.74 -4.35
N ALA A 195 -2.60 -15.29 -3.18
CA ALA A 195 -3.32 -16.57 -3.12
C ALA A 195 -4.79 -16.46 -3.57
N LEU A 196 -5.40 -15.27 -3.51
CA LEU A 196 -6.83 -15.06 -3.74
C LEU A 196 -7.11 -14.23 -5.00
N VAL A 197 -6.11 -13.50 -5.51
CA VAL A 197 -6.25 -12.54 -6.61
C VAL A 197 -5.38 -12.96 -7.78
N GLN A 198 -5.95 -12.93 -8.98
CA GLN A 198 -5.24 -13.16 -10.23
C GLN A 198 -5.18 -11.88 -11.04
N ILE A 199 -4.00 -11.56 -11.56
CA ILE A 199 -3.78 -10.42 -12.45
C ILE A 199 -3.29 -10.90 -13.82
N ASN A 200 -3.82 -10.33 -14.87
CA ASN A 200 -3.47 -10.66 -16.25
C ASN A 200 -3.25 -9.37 -17.08
N PRO A 201 -2.12 -9.24 -17.79
CA PRO A 201 -0.95 -10.13 -17.74
C PRO A 201 -0.17 -10.01 -16.42
N SER A 202 0.66 -10.99 -16.11
CA SER A 202 1.53 -10.96 -14.92
C SER A 202 2.78 -10.06 -15.05
N THR A 203 3.00 -9.51 -16.25
CA THR A 203 4.13 -8.62 -16.54
C THR A 203 3.67 -7.47 -17.44
N ILE A 204 4.27 -6.31 -17.27
CA ILE A 204 3.97 -5.11 -18.05
C ILE A 204 5.27 -4.47 -18.58
N GLN A 205 5.25 -3.98 -19.82
CA GLN A 205 6.30 -3.14 -20.36
C GLN A 205 6.11 -1.72 -19.88
N VAL A 206 7.16 -1.13 -19.32
CA VAL A 206 7.21 0.26 -18.85
C VAL A 206 8.25 1.01 -19.65
N ASP A 207 7.83 2.08 -20.33
CA ASP A 207 8.70 2.94 -21.10
C ASP A 207 8.52 4.40 -20.70
N PHE A 208 9.62 5.10 -20.42
CA PHE A 208 9.62 6.54 -20.25
C PHE A 208 10.95 7.16 -20.70
N LYS A 209 10.89 8.44 -21.06
CA LYS A 209 12.05 9.25 -21.40
C LYS A 209 12.42 10.14 -20.23
N VAL A 210 13.67 10.55 -20.22
CA VAL A 210 14.20 11.48 -19.24
C VAL A 210 14.87 12.66 -19.92
N LEU A 211 14.82 13.82 -19.27
CA LEU A 211 15.55 15.03 -19.64
C LEU A 211 16.72 15.20 -18.70
N THR A 212 17.90 15.39 -19.25
CA THR A 212 19.11 15.71 -18.50
C THR A 212 19.27 17.23 -18.45
N PHE A 213 19.46 17.76 -17.24
CA PHE A 213 19.80 19.15 -17.01
C PHE A 213 21.27 19.28 -16.64
N LEU A 214 21.94 20.26 -17.27
CA LEU A 214 23.32 20.59 -17.01
C LEU A 214 23.37 21.89 -16.16
N GLU A 215 24.22 21.90 -15.15
CA GLU A 215 24.55 23.12 -14.44
C GLU A 215 25.51 23.96 -15.30
N GLY A 216 25.13 25.19 -15.54
CA GLY A 216 25.94 26.15 -16.27
C GLY A 216 26.15 27.42 -15.48
N ASN A 217 27.20 28.17 -15.84
CA ASN A 217 27.39 29.51 -15.32
C ASN A 217 27.76 30.49 -16.42
N LYS A 218 27.37 31.75 -16.23
CA LYS A 218 27.67 32.87 -17.13
C LYS A 218 28.01 34.12 -16.35
N ARG A 219 28.99 34.85 -16.82
CA ARG A 219 29.32 36.20 -16.28
C ARG A 219 28.25 37.18 -16.68
N LEU A 220 27.77 37.99 -15.72
CA LEU A 220 26.76 39.00 -15.97
C LEU A 220 27.40 40.34 -16.24
N LYS A 221 26.93 41.05 -17.27
CA LYS A 221 27.24 42.46 -17.48
C LYS A 221 26.38 43.29 -16.55
N ILE A 222 27.03 44.18 -15.76
CA ILE A 222 26.33 45.02 -14.77
C ILE A 222 25.76 46.25 -15.46
N LYS A 223 24.44 46.46 -15.35
CA LYS A 223 23.75 47.68 -15.73
C LYS A 223 23.32 48.47 -14.49
N LYS A 224 23.93 49.62 -14.26
CA LYS A 224 23.63 50.50 -13.13
C LYS A 224 22.45 51.42 -13.48
N LEU A 225 21.40 51.41 -12.65
CA LEU A 225 20.22 52.27 -12.81
C LEU A 225 20.09 53.22 -11.60
N ASN A 226 19.75 54.49 -11.88
CA ASN A 226 19.49 55.51 -10.85
C ASN A 226 20.66 55.78 -9.88
N PHE A 227 21.91 55.54 -10.28
CA PHE A 227 23.07 55.75 -9.43
C PHE A 227 23.41 57.24 -9.37
N PRO A 228 23.53 57.85 -8.16
CA PRO A 228 24.10 59.20 -8.00
C PRO A 228 25.58 59.19 -8.33
N LYS A 229 26.13 60.40 -8.68
CA LYS A 229 27.52 60.53 -9.08
C LYS A 229 28.53 60.23 -7.97
N ASN A 230 28.11 60.36 -6.70
CA ASN A 230 28.91 60.10 -5.49
C ASN A 230 28.74 58.72 -4.88
N VAL A 231 28.15 57.76 -5.62
CA VAL A 231 27.96 56.39 -5.14
C VAL A 231 28.58 55.41 -6.11
N ARG A 232 29.44 54.53 -5.58
CA ARG A 232 30.08 53.47 -6.33
C ARG A 232 29.85 52.11 -5.68
N LEU A 233 30.18 51.03 -6.38
CA LEU A 233 30.25 49.70 -5.77
C LEU A 233 31.50 49.61 -4.93
N SER A 234 31.45 48.97 -3.76
CA SER A 234 32.61 48.74 -2.91
C SER A 234 33.70 47.93 -3.61
N ASN A 235 33.29 47.03 -4.51
CA ASN A 235 34.18 46.29 -5.41
C ASN A 235 33.73 46.56 -6.85
N GLU A 236 34.49 47.43 -7.56
CA GLU A 236 34.17 47.78 -8.95
C GLU A 236 34.56 46.70 -9.97
N GLU A 237 35.46 45.77 -9.58
CA GLU A 237 35.89 44.65 -10.42
C GLU A 237 34.96 43.41 -10.28
N LEU A 238 33.93 43.49 -9.44
CA LEU A 238 33.02 42.40 -9.22
C LEU A 238 32.23 42.07 -10.50
N ILE A 239 32.33 40.85 -10.95
CA ILE A 239 31.56 40.30 -12.06
C ILE A 239 30.65 39.22 -11.47
N PRO A 240 29.33 39.50 -11.28
CA PRO A 240 28.42 38.47 -10.79
C PRO A 240 28.31 37.32 -11.76
N LEU A 241 28.13 36.11 -11.22
CA LEU A 241 27.89 34.90 -11.98
C LEU A 241 26.41 34.51 -11.92
N LEU A 242 25.84 34.21 -13.06
CA LEU A 242 24.57 33.56 -13.17
C LEU A 242 24.80 32.05 -13.15
N ILE A 243 24.23 31.35 -12.19
CA ILE A 243 24.23 29.89 -12.09
C ILE A 243 22.82 29.42 -12.44
N TYR A 244 22.72 28.40 -13.28
CA TYR A 244 21.42 27.93 -13.78
C TYR A 244 21.50 26.47 -14.17
N LEU A 245 20.34 25.81 -14.21
CA LEU A 245 20.15 24.52 -14.86
C LEU A 245 19.52 24.71 -16.24
N VAL A 246 20.04 24.02 -17.23
CA VAL A 246 19.53 24.02 -18.60
C VAL A 246 19.44 22.61 -19.15
N GLU A 247 18.38 22.32 -19.88
CA GLU A 247 18.27 21.08 -20.62
C GLU A 247 19.44 20.90 -21.59
N GLU A 248 20.09 19.71 -21.59
CA GLU A 248 21.29 19.42 -22.40
C GLU A 248 21.08 19.78 -23.88
N SER A 249 19.89 19.51 -24.41
CA SER A 249 19.53 19.83 -25.81
C SER A 249 19.61 21.33 -26.14
N LYS A 250 19.38 22.21 -25.14
CA LYS A 250 19.33 23.67 -25.26
C LYS A 250 20.61 24.37 -24.79
N ALA A 251 21.57 23.60 -24.25
CA ALA A 251 22.79 24.17 -23.70
C ALA A 251 23.62 24.92 -24.75
N LYS A 252 23.60 24.48 -26.01
CA LYS A 252 24.31 25.12 -27.11
C LYS A 252 23.74 26.49 -27.47
N ASP A 253 22.43 26.70 -27.34
CA ASP A 253 21.76 27.96 -27.65
C ASP A 253 22.18 29.07 -26.69
N LEU A 254 22.64 28.70 -25.49
CA LEU A 254 23.14 29.63 -24.48
C LEU A 254 24.59 30.05 -24.69
N ALA A 255 25.34 29.37 -25.56
CA ALA A 255 26.77 29.62 -25.71
C ALA A 255 27.04 31.10 -26.06
N ASP A 256 26.28 31.65 -26.98
CA ASP A 256 26.43 33.02 -27.51
C ASP A 256 25.52 34.05 -26.82
N MET A 257 24.69 33.61 -25.84
CA MET A 257 23.81 34.54 -25.11
C MET A 257 24.60 35.31 -24.04
N GLU A 258 24.40 36.63 -24.04
CA GLU A 258 24.89 37.54 -22.97
C GLU A 258 23.75 37.84 -22.00
N PHE A 259 24.04 37.84 -20.71
CA PHE A 259 23.07 38.16 -19.68
C PHE A 259 23.47 39.44 -18.94
N GLU A 260 22.50 40.28 -18.61
CA GLU A 260 22.67 41.51 -17.89
C GLU A 260 22.09 41.46 -16.48
N ALA A 261 22.90 41.89 -15.49
CA ALA A 261 22.47 42.14 -14.14
C ALA A 261 22.11 43.59 -13.97
N VAL A 262 20.97 43.87 -13.36
CA VAL A 262 20.51 45.20 -13.05
C VAL A 262 20.74 45.51 -11.57
N LEU A 263 21.41 46.64 -11.29
CA LEU A 263 21.56 47.22 -9.99
C LEU A 263 20.78 48.52 -9.94
N ASP A 264 19.62 48.56 -9.30
CA ASP A 264 18.81 49.76 -9.17
C ASP A 264 19.02 50.43 -7.79
N TYR A 265 19.67 51.57 -7.76
CA TYR A 265 19.96 52.31 -6.53
C TYR A 265 18.68 52.65 -5.73
N LYS A 266 17.54 52.80 -6.37
CA LYS A 266 16.27 53.05 -5.67
C LYS A 266 15.85 51.89 -4.77
N LYS A 267 16.24 50.66 -5.11
CA LYS A 267 15.94 49.43 -4.37
C LYS A 267 16.97 49.06 -3.32
N ARG A 268 17.94 49.98 -3.02
CA ARG A 268 18.99 49.71 -2.02
C ARG A 268 18.40 49.43 -0.64
N ASN A 269 18.99 48.54 0.10
CA ASN A 269 18.80 48.42 1.54
C ASN A 269 19.58 49.54 2.24
N ARG A 270 18.87 50.44 2.92
CA ARG A 270 19.48 51.60 3.60
C ARG A 270 20.18 51.25 4.91
N ALA A 271 19.83 50.11 5.53
CA ALA A 271 20.37 49.70 6.81
C ALA A 271 21.84 49.24 6.70
N ASP A 272 22.16 48.51 5.64
CA ASP A 272 23.47 47.90 5.43
C ASP A 272 24.19 48.37 4.15
N SER A 273 23.57 49.31 3.41
CA SER A 273 24.08 49.86 2.16
C SER A 273 24.35 48.76 1.10
N THR A 274 23.46 47.76 1.02
CA THR A 274 23.53 46.72 0.00
C THR A 274 22.51 46.90 -1.09
N LEU A 275 22.80 46.33 -2.26
CA LEU A 275 21.90 46.22 -3.43
C LEU A 275 21.75 44.76 -3.83
N GLU A 276 20.54 44.34 -4.06
CA GLU A 276 20.25 43.05 -4.67
C GLU A 276 20.63 43.07 -6.16
N VAL A 277 21.29 42.01 -6.61
CA VAL A 277 21.62 41.81 -8.03
C VAL A 277 20.44 41.11 -8.71
N SER A 278 19.76 41.83 -9.57
CA SER A 278 18.60 41.30 -10.29
C SER A 278 18.96 41.01 -11.76
N LEU A 279 18.48 39.89 -12.29
CA LEU A 279 18.63 39.57 -13.70
C LEU A 279 17.65 40.40 -14.54
N LEU A 280 18.11 40.99 -15.64
CA LEU A 280 17.26 41.78 -16.51
C LEU A 280 16.24 40.93 -17.27
N SER A 281 16.69 39.81 -17.82
CA SER A 281 15.88 38.83 -18.51
C SER A 281 16.58 37.48 -18.56
N ALA A 282 15.80 36.39 -18.54
CA ALA A 282 16.30 35.05 -18.75
C ALA A 282 15.32 34.26 -19.64
N PRO A 283 15.81 33.35 -20.46
CA PRO A 283 14.95 32.41 -21.16
C PRO A 283 14.12 31.56 -20.18
N SER A 284 12.86 31.31 -20.52
CA SER A 284 11.92 30.58 -19.65
C SER A 284 12.27 29.11 -19.42
N TYR A 285 13.18 28.56 -20.22
CA TYR A 285 13.64 27.18 -20.12
C TYR A 285 14.82 26.98 -19.15
N LEU A 286 15.35 28.07 -18.54
CA LEU A 286 16.34 27.97 -17.48
C LEU A 286 15.65 27.69 -16.14
N LYS A 287 16.22 26.79 -15.37
CA LYS A 287 15.74 26.42 -14.03
C LYS A 287 16.78 26.78 -12.98
N ASP A 288 16.36 26.81 -11.72
CA ASP A 288 17.21 27.03 -10.54
C ASP A 288 18.20 28.21 -10.69
N ILE A 289 17.70 29.32 -11.22
CA ILE A 289 18.50 30.52 -11.48
C ILE A 289 18.96 31.13 -10.15
N ARG A 290 20.28 31.23 -9.99
CA ARG A 290 20.94 31.87 -8.85
C ARG A 290 21.99 32.86 -9.33
N ILE A 291 22.19 33.95 -8.59
CA ILE A 291 23.23 34.94 -8.87
C ILE A 291 24.21 34.95 -7.69
N ASP A 292 25.48 34.84 -8.01
CA ASP A 292 26.56 34.88 -7.00
C ASP A 292 27.53 36.04 -7.27
N PRO A 293 27.71 37.00 -6.34
CA PRO A 293 26.95 37.16 -5.10
C PRO A 293 25.54 37.71 -5.33
N PRO A 294 24.55 37.37 -4.48
CA PRO A 294 23.16 37.81 -4.65
C PRO A 294 23.01 39.32 -4.30
N GLN A 295 23.96 39.87 -3.58
CA GLN A 295 23.97 41.27 -3.15
C GLN A 295 25.37 41.92 -3.28
N VAL A 296 25.39 43.18 -3.56
CA VAL A 296 26.62 43.99 -3.62
C VAL A 296 26.57 45.16 -2.65
N LYS A 297 27.73 45.52 -2.04
CA LYS A 297 27.85 46.68 -1.13
C LYS A 297 28.11 47.95 -1.90
N LEU A 298 27.54 49.05 -1.39
CA LEU A 298 27.76 50.42 -1.89
C LEU A 298 28.81 51.13 -1.04
N ARG A 299 29.56 51.99 -1.71
CA ARG A 299 30.50 52.94 -1.09
C ARG A 299 30.06 54.34 -1.47
N TYR A 300 30.02 55.21 -0.48
CA TYR A 300 29.69 56.62 -0.64
C TYR A 300 31.00 57.44 -0.61
N GLU A 301 31.23 58.29 -1.61
CA GLU A 301 32.34 59.20 -1.72
C GLU A 301 31.97 60.59 -1.25
#